data_6dd1b0c23631a7d7ec0eea938af9c06c
#
_entry.id   6dd1b0c23631a7d7ec0eea938af9c06c
#
_cell.length_a   1.000
_cell.length_b   1.000
_cell.length_c   1.000
_cell.angle_alpha   90.00
_cell.angle_beta   90.00
_cell.angle_gamma   90.00
#
_symmetry.space_group_name_H-M   'P 1'
#
loop_
_entity.id
_entity.type
_entity.pdbx_description
1 polymer ?
#
loop_
_entity_poly.entity_id
_entity_poly.type
_entity_poly.pdbx_seq_one_letter_code
_entity_poly.pdbx_strand_id
1 'polypeptide(L)'
;MGFAARFEMPYDEEVVFVKMILTLQERKNVKKRDKWILAIVYSVIFILLLFCFYAERINRSLSDSMIRLHIVANSDSDADQALKYRVRDAVIAYMTERVGNLDSKQDARSYVNEHIDELQTVANAVIADEGFHDLAKVTIGKYPFPTKRYENIILPAGFYDAVKIQIGKAQGENWWCVMFPPLCFVDDTKGEMEEEYMNVLKDELTSDEMDLILATGEGDEIPVEIKFRIVEIFQNSKMKLAGLFRGIISFD
;
A
#
# COMPACT_ATOMS: atom_id res chain seq x y z
N MET A 1 -15.62 -47.95 86.12
CA MET A 1 -15.72 -48.26 84.72
C MET A 1 -15.60 -46.93 83.90
N GLY A 2 -14.39 -46.62 83.47
CA GLY A 2 -14.11 -45.39 82.72
C GLY A 2 -13.87 -45.77 81.28
N PHE A 3 -14.67 -45.22 80.37
CA PHE A 3 -14.47 -45.30 78.94
C PHE A 3 -13.66 -44.11 78.51
N ALA A 4 -12.38 -44.32 78.25
CA ALA A 4 -11.56 -43.31 77.55
C ALA A 4 -11.80 -43.47 76.05
N ALA A 5 -12.56 -42.55 75.48
CA ALA A 5 -12.69 -42.46 74.03
C ALA A 5 -11.38 -41.89 73.48
N ARG A 6 -10.63 -42.72 72.74
CA ARG A 6 -9.46 -42.28 71.97
C ARG A 6 -9.98 -41.56 70.73
N PHE A 7 -9.80 -40.26 70.68
CA PHE A 7 -10.09 -39.44 69.52
C PHE A 7 -8.90 -39.64 68.52
N GLU A 8 -9.05 -40.49 67.53
CA GLU A 8 -8.11 -40.58 66.43
C GLU A 8 -8.37 -39.42 65.48
N MET A 9 -7.41 -38.51 65.37
CA MET A 9 -7.45 -37.44 64.36
C MET A 9 -7.11 -38.02 63.01
N PRO A 10 -7.98 -37.90 61.99
CA PRO A 10 -7.86 -38.60 60.71
C PRO A 10 -7.11 -37.79 59.63
N TYR A 11 -6.14 -36.97 59.98
CA TYR A 11 -5.35 -36.24 58.99
C TYR A 11 -3.86 -36.40 59.28
N ASP A 12 -3.23 -37.14 58.42
CA ASP A 12 -1.78 -37.26 58.34
C ASP A 12 -1.20 -35.88 57.97
N GLU A 13 -0.56 -35.22 58.93
CA GLU A 13 0.02 -33.87 58.77
C GLU A 13 1.01 -33.83 57.59
N GLU A 14 1.69 -34.94 57.31
CA GLU A 14 2.57 -35.09 56.16
C GLU A 14 1.81 -34.98 54.83
N VAL A 15 0.62 -35.58 54.73
CA VAL A 15 -0.21 -35.51 53.52
C VAL A 15 -0.71 -34.07 53.25
N VAL A 16 -1.07 -33.35 54.30
CA VAL A 16 -1.49 -31.94 54.20
C VAL A 16 -0.32 -31.05 53.75
N PHE A 17 0.86 -31.27 54.32
CA PHE A 17 2.07 -30.52 54.02
C PHE A 17 2.54 -30.80 52.55
N VAL A 18 2.52 -32.05 52.11
CA VAL A 18 2.85 -32.43 50.72
C VAL A 18 1.85 -31.82 49.74
N LYS A 19 0.55 -31.84 49.98
CA LYS A 19 -0.46 -31.17 49.16
C LYS A 19 -0.26 -29.66 49.10
N MET A 20 0.09 -29.03 50.23
CA MET A 20 0.36 -27.58 50.26
C MET A 20 1.61 -27.22 49.44
N ILE A 21 2.69 -28.00 49.52
CA ILE A 21 3.89 -27.80 48.69
C ILE A 21 3.58 -27.98 47.22
N LEU A 22 2.85 -29.04 46.85
CA LEU A 22 2.46 -29.29 45.47
C LEU A 22 1.62 -28.13 44.90
N THR A 23 0.65 -27.60 45.66
CA THR A 23 -0.15 -26.43 45.21
C THR A 23 0.65 -25.15 45.09
N LEU A 24 1.63 -24.93 45.96
CA LEU A 24 2.56 -23.81 45.85
C LEU A 24 3.51 -23.95 44.63
N GLN A 25 3.94 -25.17 44.37
CA GLN A 25 4.77 -25.49 43.19
C GLN A 25 4.01 -25.31 41.88
N GLU A 26 2.75 -25.73 41.83
CA GLU A 26 1.86 -25.51 40.69
C GLU A 26 1.61 -24.00 40.47
N ARG A 27 1.33 -23.22 41.52
CA ARG A 27 1.17 -21.76 41.42
C ARG A 27 2.43 -21.06 40.92
N LYS A 28 3.63 -21.51 41.32
CA LYS A 28 4.90 -20.99 40.81
C LYS A 28 5.11 -21.31 39.34
N ASN A 29 4.76 -22.51 38.91
CA ASN A 29 4.87 -22.95 37.52
C ASN A 29 3.88 -22.20 36.62
N VAL A 30 2.64 -21.96 37.05
CA VAL A 30 1.66 -21.13 36.33
C VAL A 30 2.19 -19.72 36.15
N LYS A 31 2.67 -19.07 37.20
CA LYS A 31 3.26 -17.71 37.11
C LYS A 31 4.48 -17.65 36.20
N LYS A 32 5.30 -18.70 36.18
CA LYS A 32 6.47 -18.77 35.29
C LYS A 32 6.01 -18.93 33.83
N ARG A 33 5.01 -19.78 33.57
CA ARG A 33 4.39 -20.01 32.26
C ARG A 33 3.77 -18.71 31.72
N ASP A 34 3.07 -17.95 32.55
CA ASP A 34 2.44 -16.69 32.16
C ASP A 34 3.50 -15.63 31.75
N LYS A 35 4.63 -15.59 32.44
CA LYS A 35 5.76 -14.73 32.02
C LYS A 35 6.35 -15.14 30.68
N TRP A 36 6.47 -16.45 30.42
CA TRP A 36 6.94 -16.93 29.12
C TRP A 36 5.93 -16.65 28.00
N ILE A 37 4.63 -16.81 28.27
CA ILE A 37 3.57 -16.45 27.31
C ILE A 37 3.64 -14.95 26.99
N LEU A 38 3.75 -14.10 28.01
CA LEU A 38 3.91 -12.65 27.80
C LEU A 38 5.19 -12.32 27.02
N ALA A 39 6.31 -12.97 27.30
CA ALA A 39 7.55 -12.75 26.56
C ALA A 39 7.40 -13.16 25.09
N ILE A 40 6.73 -14.28 24.79
CA ILE A 40 6.43 -14.70 23.42
C ILE A 40 5.51 -13.68 22.73
N VAL A 41 4.44 -13.24 23.40
CA VAL A 41 3.52 -12.23 22.87
C VAL A 41 4.26 -10.93 22.53
N TYR A 42 5.08 -10.42 23.45
CA TYR A 42 5.89 -9.22 23.17
C TYR A 42 6.89 -9.42 22.06
N SER A 43 7.53 -10.60 21.96
CA SER A 43 8.44 -10.91 20.86
C SER A 43 7.71 -10.93 19.52
N VAL A 44 6.52 -11.52 19.46
CA VAL A 44 5.70 -11.52 18.24
C VAL A 44 5.29 -10.10 17.85
N ILE A 45 4.81 -9.30 18.82
CA ILE A 45 4.46 -7.89 18.57
C ILE A 45 5.68 -7.12 18.06
N PHE A 46 6.84 -7.32 18.68
CA PHE A 46 8.09 -6.65 18.27
C PHE A 46 8.49 -7.02 16.85
N ILE A 47 8.42 -8.31 16.48
CA ILE A 47 8.69 -8.78 15.12
C ILE A 47 7.70 -8.16 14.13
N LEU A 48 6.41 -8.12 14.47
CA LEU A 48 5.39 -7.47 13.63
C LEU A 48 5.67 -5.98 13.43
N LEU A 49 6.08 -5.28 14.48
CA LEU A 49 6.45 -3.86 14.38
C LEU A 49 7.67 -3.64 13.49
N LEU A 50 8.71 -4.48 13.62
CA LEU A 50 9.87 -4.43 12.73
C LEU A 50 9.47 -4.69 11.27
N PHE A 51 8.61 -5.66 11.03
CA PHE A 51 8.10 -5.96 9.69
C PHE A 51 7.28 -4.80 9.12
N CYS A 52 6.40 -4.19 9.91
CA CYS A 52 5.64 -3.01 9.49
C CYS A 52 6.57 -1.83 9.15
N PHE A 53 7.59 -1.61 9.97
CA PHE A 53 8.58 -0.55 9.72
C PHE A 53 9.38 -0.79 8.43
N TYR A 54 9.79 -2.03 8.20
CA TYR A 54 10.49 -2.43 6.98
C TYR A 54 9.60 -2.24 5.73
N ALA A 55 8.35 -2.71 5.78
CA ALA A 55 7.38 -2.55 4.69
C ALA A 55 7.09 -1.07 4.38
N GLU A 56 6.96 -0.23 5.40
CA GLU A 56 6.76 1.23 5.23
C GLU A 56 7.99 1.89 4.60
N ARG A 57 9.20 1.49 4.99
CA ARG A 57 10.43 2.02 4.42
C ARG A 57 10.53 1.75 2.92
N ILE A 58 10.28 0.50 2.50
CA ILE A 58 10.32 0.11 1.09
C ILE A 58 9.24 0.85 0.29
N ASN A 59 8.00 0.87 0.81
CA ASN A 59 6.91 1.55 0.13
C ASN A 59 7.17 3.06 -0.02
N ARG A 60 7.81 3.68 0.96
CA ARG A 60 8.22 5.08 0.88
C ARG A 60 9.29 5.28 -0.19
N SER A 61 10.30 4.41 -0.24
CA SER A 61 11.35 4.44 -1.25
C SER A 61 10.75 4.36 -2.66
N LEU A 62 9.92 3.34 -2.95
CA LEU A 62 9.21 3.22 -4.23
C LEU A 62 8.33 4.46 -4.55
N SER A 63 7.63 5.00 -3.55
CA SER A 63 6.81 6.20 -3.77
C SER A 63 7.64 7.44 -4.05
N ASP A 64 8.86 7.46 -3.54
CA ASP A 64 9.78 8.57 -3.75
C ASP A 64 10.56 8.46 -5.09
N SER A 65 10.49 7.33 -5.79
CA SER A 65 11.16 7.10 -7.08
C SER A 65 10.23 7.30 -8.29
N MET A 66 8.92 7.52 -8.11
CA MET A 66 7.97 7.61 -9.22
C MET A 66 6.91 8.69 -9.06
N ILE A 67 6.36 9.13 -10.20
CA ILE A 67 5.17 9.98 -10.27
C ILE A 67 4.07 9.18 -10.95
N ARG A 68 2.91 9.08 -10.31
CA ARG A 68 1.77 8.36 -10.83
C ARG A 68 0.77 9.27 -11.54
N LEU A 69 -0.08 8.67 -12.39
CA LEU A 69 -1.21 9.35 -13.02
C LEU A 69 -2.50 8.69 -12.57
N HIS A 70 -3.46 9.50 -12.13
CA HIS A 70 -4.78 9.08 -11.71
C HIS A 70 -5.83 9.88 -12.45
N ILE A 71 -6.65 9.25 -13.28
CA ILE A 71 -7.75 9.89 -14.00
C ILE A 71 -9.07 9.30 -13.54
N VAL A 72 -10.03 10.16 -13.23
CA VAL A 72 -11.37 9.77 -12.79
C VAL A 72 -12.38 10.26 -13.82
N ALA A 73 -13.17 9.34 -14.36
CA ALA A 73 -14.25 9.66 -15.29
C ALA A 73 -15.39 10.42 -14.59
N ASN A 74 -16.17 11.17 -15.36
CA ASN A 74 -17.37 11.84 -14.85
C ASN A 74 -18.38 10.84 -14.28
N SER A 75 -18.67 9.73 -15.01
CA SER A 75 -19.53 8.63 -14.59
C SER A 75 -19.06 7.29 -15.16
N ASP A 76 -19.82 6.22 -14.90
CA ASP A 76 -19.54 4.87 -15.43
C ASP A 76 -20.23 4.61 -16.79
N SER A 77 -20.79 5.65 -17.44
CA SER A 77 -21.31 5.49 -18.80
C SER A 77 -20.20 5.18 -19.79
N ASP A 78 -20.50 4.38 -20.83
CA ASP A 78 -19.54 4.02 -21.87
C ASP A 78 -18.90 5.26 -22.52
N ALA A 79 -19.69 6.34 -22.70
CA ALA A 79 -19.22 7.59 -23.29
C ALA A 79 -18.21 8.29 -22.37
N ASP A 80 -18.47 8.38 -21.06
CA ASP A 80 -17.55 8.99 -20.10
C ASP A 80 -16.28 8.15 -19.91
N GLN A 81 -16.41 6.82 -19.98
CA GLN A 81 -15.26 5.93 -19.91
C GLN A 81 -14.39 6.07 -21.18
N ALA A 82 -14.98 6.14 -22.36
CA ALA A 82 -14.25 6.40 -23.60
C ALA A 82 -13.54 7.76 -23.58
N LEU A 83 -14.22 8.80 -23.11
CA LEU A 83 -13.64 10.14 -22.93
C LEU A 83 -12.43 10.11 -21.98
N LYS A 84 -12.53 9.41 -20.85
CA LYS A 84 -11.41 9.22 -19.91
C LYS A 84 -10.17 8.66 -20.61
N TYR A 85 -10.32 7.65 -21.47
CA TYR A 85 -9.20 7.08 -22.19
C TYR A 85 -8.61 8.05 -23.20
N ARG A 86 -9.40 8.86 -23.90
CA ARG A 86 -8.89 9.89 -24.82
C ARG A 86 -8.14 11.01 -24.09
N VAL A 87 -8.66 11.47 -22.94
CA VAL A 87 -7.95 12.42 -22.08
C VAL A 87 -6.64 11.83 -21.58
N ARG A 88 -6.65 10.55 -21.17
CA ARG A 88 -5.43 9.82 -20.79
C ARG A 88 -4.39 9.89 -21.90
N ASP A 89 -4.76 9.46 -23.11
CA ASP A 89 -3.83 9.34 -24.23
C ASP A 89 -3.22 10.69 -24.62
N ALA A 90 -4.02 11.73 -24.64
CA ALA A 90 -3.55 13.09 -24.94
C ALA A 90 -2.59 13.62 -23.85
N VAL A 91 -2.91 13.43 -22.58
CA VAL A 91 -2.06 13.83 -21.46
C VAL A 91 -0.75 13.05 -21.47
N ILE A 92 -0.80 11.75 -21.73
CA ILE A 92 0.38 10.90 -21.84
C ILE A 92 1.25 11.40 -23.01
N ALA A 93 0.69 11.56 -24.20
CA ALA A 93 1.43 12.05 -25.38
C ALA A 93 2.11 13.41 -25.10
N TYR A 94 1.38 14.35 -24.49
CA TYR A 94 1.93 15.64 -24.08
C TYR A 94 3.12 15.51 -23.13
N MET A 95 3.02 14.60 -22.15
CA MET A 95 4.06 14.40 -21.14
C MET A 95 5.28 13.67 -21.70
N THR A 96 5.10 12.66 -22.54
CA THR A 96 6.20 11.85 -23.11
C THR A 96 7.17 12.71 -23.89
N GLU A 97 6.66 13.59 -24.72
CA GLU A 97 7.49 14.46 -25.54
C GLU A 97 8.40 15.38 -24.66
N ARG A 98 8.00 15.63 -23.42
CA ARG A 98 8.63 16.63 -22.54
C ARG A 98 9.35 16.03 -21.34
N VAL A 99 8.78 14.99 -20.73
CA VAL A 99 9.30 14.36 -19.51
C VAL A 99 10.17 13.13 -19.82
N GLY A 100 10.04 12.54 -21.01
CA GLY A 100 10.85 11.40 -21.44
C GLY A 100 12.36 11.67 -21.52
N ASN A 101 12.76 12.96 -21.51
CA ASN A 101 14.16 13.38 -21.51
C ASN A 101 14.64 13.91 -20.14
N LEU A 102 13.87 13.75 -19.08
CA LEU A 102 14.25 14.22 -17.74
C LEU A 102 14.99 13.10 -16.99
N ASP A 103 16.12 13.48 -16.38
CA ASP A 103 17.06 12.54 -15.78
C ASP A 103 16.64 12.10 -14.36
N SER A 104 15.62 12.74 -13.77
CA SER A 104 15.20 12.41 -12.42
C SER A 104 13.71 12.68 -12.14
N LYS A 105 13.16 11.94 -11.15
CA LYS A 105 11.82 12.21 -10.61
C LYS A 105 11.64 13.66 -10.16
N GLN A 106 12.68 14.26 -9.57
CA GLN A 106 12.60 15.64 -9.05
C GLN A 106 12.39 16.63 -10.19
N ASP A 107 13.10 16.45 -11.31
CA ASP A 107 12.95 17.29 -12.50
C ASP A 107 11.57 17.07 -13.12
N ALA A 108 11.11 15.82 -13.23
CA ALA A 108 9.77 15.49 -13.70
C ALA A 108 8.69 16.16 -12.82
N ARG A 109 8.86 16.12 -11.49
CA ARG A 109 7.91 16.76 -10.57
C ARG A 109 7.90 18.28 -10.70
N SER A 110 9.07 18.89 -10.82
CA SER A 110 9.19 20.35 -11.02
C SER A 110 8.52 20.76 -12.33
N TYR A 111 8.82 20.03 -13.41
CA TYR A 111 8.21 20.24 -14.71
C TYR A 111 6.68 20.16 -14.64
N VAL A 112 6.13 19.12 -14.05
CA VAL A 112 4.67 18.96 -13.91
C VAL A 112 4.05 20.09 -13.09
N ASN A 113 4.71 20.53 -12.00
CA ASN A 113 4.21 21.64 -11.19
C ASN A 113 4.15 22.95 -11.97
N GLU A 114 5.14 23.21 -12.81
CA GLU A 114 5.24 24.43 -13.62
C GLU A 114 4.23 24.44 -14.79
N HIS A 115 3.85 23.24 -15.29
CA HIS A 115 3.00 23.09 -16.47
C HIS A 115 1.61 22.48 -16.16
N ILE A 116 1.16 22.58 -14.91
CA ILE A 116 -0.13 22.00 -14.50
C ILE A 116 -1.31 22.64 -15.25
N ASP A 117 -1.26 23.92 -15.52
CA ASP A 117 -2.30 24.65 -16.27
C ASP A 117 -2.33 24.24 -17.74
N GLU A 118 -1.18 23.92 -18.32
CA GLU A 118 -1.09 23.37 -19.69
C GLU A 118 -1.71 21.97 -19.75
N LEU A 119 -1.41 21.10 -18.77
CA LEU A 119 -2.04 19.78 -18.67
C LEU A 119 -3.57 19.88 -18.55
N GLN A 120 -4.06 20.84 -17.76
CA GLN A 120 -5.50 21.09 -17.66
C GLN A 120 -6.07 21.60 -18.99
N THR A 121 -5.33 22.43 -19.72
CA THR A 121 -5.72 22.92 -21.04
C THR A 121 -5.80 21.78 -22.06
N VAL A 122 -4.79 20.88 -22.09
CA VAL A 122 -4.80 19.68 -22.94
C VAL A 122 -6.00 18.80 -22.65
N ALA A 123 -6.27 18.51 -21.36
CA ALA A 123 -7.42 17.70 -20.97
C ALA A 123 -8.74 18.35 -21.40
N ASN A 124 -8.91 19.65 -21.20
CA ASN A 124 -10.12 20.37 -21.57
C ASN A 124 -10.31 20.50 -23.07
N ALA A 125 -9.24 20.62 -23.86
CA ALA A 125 -9.30 20.62 -25.30
C ALA A 125 -9.89 19.30 -25.83
N VAL A 126 -9.40 18.15 -25.33
CA VAL A 126 -9.93 16.84 -25.71
C VAL A 126 -11.42 16.72 -25.34
N ILE A 127 -11.81 17.15 -24.14
CA ILE A 127 -13.21 17.10 -23.69
C ILE A 127 -14.11 17.91 -24.64
N ALA A 128 -13.67 19.10 -25.03
CA ALA A 128 -14.43 19.96 -25.96
C ALA A 128 -14.47 19.39 -27.38
N ASP A 129 -13.37 18.87 -27.90
CA ASP A 129 -13.29 18.25 -29.24
C ASP A 129 -14.18 17.01 -29.37
N GLU A 130 -14.36 16.26 -28.27
CA GLU A 130 -15.29 15.13 -28.19
C GLU A 130 -16.77 15.55 -27.97
N GLY A 131 -17.04 16.87 -27.92
CA GLY A 131 -18.40 17.40 -27.80
C GLY A 131 -18.99 17.36 -26.39
N PHE A 132 -18.16 17.16 -25.38
CA PHE A 132 -18.59 17.21 -23.97
C PHE A 132 -18.50 18.64 -23.42
N HIS A 133 -19.33 18.93 -22.41
CA HIS A 133 -19.36 20.22 -21.72
C HIS A 133 -18.73 20.21 -20.33
N ASP A 134 -18.26 19.03 -19.89
CA ASP A 134 -17.56 18.88 -18.63
C ASP A 134 -16.20 19.56 -18.67
N LEU A 135 -15.66 19.86 -17.49
CA LEU A 135 -14.29 20.38 -17.35
C LEU A 135 -13.43 19.40 -16.57
N ALA A 136 -12.18 19.31 -16.95
CA ALA A 136 -11.18 18.62 -16.18
C ALA A 136 -10.59 19.54 -15.11
N LYS A 137 -10.35 18.99 -13.91
CA LYS A 137 -9.55 19.59 -12.85
C LYS A 137 -8.28 18.80 -12.69
N VAL A 138 -7.13 19.42 -12.91
CA VAL A 138 -5.81 18.81 -12.74
C VAL A 138 -5.19 19.27 -11.43
N THR A 139 -4.65 18.34 -10.65
CA THR A 139 -3.97 18.63 -9.39
C THR A 139 -2.77 17.71 -9.23
N ILE A 140 -1.70 18.21 -8.57
CA ILE A 140 -0.56 17.39 -8.17
C ILE A 140 -0.50 17.29 -6.65
N GLY A 141 -0.17 16.11 -6.13
CA GLY A 141 -0.09 15.88 -4.69
C GLY A 141 0.17 14.43 -4.33
N LYS A 142 0.11 14.11 -3.03
CA LYS A 142 0.16 12.73 -2.56
C LYS A 142 -1.25 12.14 -2.51
N TYR A 143 -1.47 11.11 -3.33
CA TYR A 143 -2.77 10.41 -3.43
C TYR A 143 -2.62 8.93 -3.12
N PRO A 144 -3.68 8.29 -2.56
CA PRO A 144 -3.70 6.86 -2.33
C PRO A 144 -3.89 6.11 -3.65
N PHE A 145 -3.09 5.07 -3.85
CA PHE A 145 -3.19 4.14 -4.99
C PHE A 145 -3.42 2.73 -4.47
N PRO A 146 -4.25 1.93 -5.15
CA PRO A 146 -4.35 0.51 -4.89
C PRO A 146 -3.13 -0.22 -5.43
N THR A 147 -2.95 -1.49 -5.03
CA THR A 147 -2.00 -2.39 -5.70
C THR A 147 -2.40 -2.54 -7.16
N LYS A 148 -1.45 -2.35 -8.06
CA LYS A 148 -1.65 -2.49 -9.51
C LYS A 148 -0.56 -3.34 -10.13
N ARG A 149 -1.00 -4.25 -11.02
CA ARG A 149 -0.12 -5.06 -11.85
C ARG A 149 -0.02 -4.42 -13.23
N TYR A 150 1.21 -4.33 -13.74
CA TYR A 150 1.56 -3.91 -15.08
C TYR A 150 2.45 -5.00 -15.64
N GLU A 151 1.88 -5.92 -16.41
CA GLU A 151 2.55 -7.11 -16.96
C GLU A 151 3.34 -7.89 -15.87
N ASN A 152 4.67 -7.79 -15.90
CA ASN A 152 5.58 -8.45 -14.96
C ASN A 152 5.94 -7.60 -13.74
N ILE A 153 5.37 -6.39 -13.58
CA ILE A 153 5.61 -5.51 -12.44
C ILE A 153 4.36 -5.37 -11.59
N ILE A 154 4.53 -5.43 -10.27
CA ILE A 154 3.47 -5.17 -9.31
C ILE A 154 3.87 -4.00 -8.41
N LEU A 155 3.11 -2.92 -8.48
CA LEU A 155 3.28 -1.78 -7.58
C LEU A 155 2.33 -1.90 -6.39
N PRO A 156 2.85 -1.81 -5.15
CA PRO A 156 2.03 -1.95 -3.94
C PRO A 156 1.07 -0.79 -3.74
N ALA A 157 0.02 -1.03 -2.98
CA ALA A 157 -0.85 0.03 -2.48
C ALA A 157 -0.07 1.00 -1.59
N GLY A 158 -0.35 2.31 -1.73
CA GLY A 158 0.35 3.33 -0.93
C GLY A 158 0.00 4.74 -1.34
N PHE A 159 0.68 5.70 -0.71
CA PHE A 159 0.58 7.11 -1.07
C PHE A 159 1.73 7.49 -1.99
N TYR A 160 1.41 7.87 -3.20
CA TYR A 160 2.36 8.26 -4.25
C TYR A 160 2.20 9.72 -4.62
N ASP A 161 3.29 10.37 -5.01
CA ASP A 161 3.21 11.62 -5.75
C ASP A 161 2.49 11.34 -7.06
N ALA A 162 1.45 12.10 -7.37
CA ALA A 162 0.67 11.85 -8.57
C ALA A 162 0.01 13.11 -9.13
N VAL A 163 -0.13 13.11 -10.45
CA VAL A 163 -1.05 13.98 -11.17
C VAL A 163 -2.43 13.35 -11.13
N LYS A 164 -3.40 14.08 -10.62
CA LYS A 164 -4.79 13.66 -10.57
C LYS A 164 -5.63 14.53 -11.49
N ILE A 165 -6.33 13.88 -12.43
CA ILE A 165 -7.27 14.50 -13.37
C ILE A 165 -8.68 14.04 -13.04
N GLN A 166 -9.54 14.97 -12.73
CA GLN A 166 -10.95 14.71 -12.41
C GLN A 166 -11.81 15.32 -13.52
N ILE A 167 -12.57 14.49 -14.23
CA ILE A 167 -13.47 14.92 -15.32
C ILE A 167 -14.86 15.09 -14.74
N GLY A 168 -15.45 16.27 -14.92
CA GLY A 168 -16.80 16.56 -14.47
C GLY A 168 -17.01 16.30 -12.97
N LYS A 169 -17.95 15.43 -12.61
CA LYS A 169 -18.26 15.06 -11.21
C LYS A 169 -17.26 14.09 -10.60
N ALA A 170 -16.40 13.47 -11.40
CA ALA A 170 -15.39 12.49 -10.97
C ALA A 170 -15.99 11.34 -10.12
N GLN A 171 -17.10 10.77 -10.57
CA GLN A 171 -17.83 9.68 -9.88
C GLN A 171 -17.72 8.33 -10.60
N GLY A 172 -17.05 8.29 -11.77
CA GLY A 172 -16.85 7.06 -12.53
C GLY A 172 -15.59 6.32 -12.17
N GLU A 173 -15.33 5.24 -12.91
CA GLU A 173 -14.16 4.38 -12.72
C GLU A 173 -12.85 5.13 -12.90
N ASN A 174 -11.89 4.71 -12.09
CA ASN A 174 -10.55 5.28 -12.03
C ASN A 174 -9.61 4.59 -13.04
N TRP A 175 -8.73 5.37 -13.66
CA TRP A 175 -7.55 4.89 -14.35
C TRP A 175 -6.30 5.18 -13.53
N TRP A 176 -5.41 4.19 -13.43
CA TRP A 176 -4.20 4.24 -12.63
C TRP A 176 -3.00 3.84 -13.48
N CYS A 177 -1.98 4.70 -13.60
CA CYS A 177 -0.72 4.33 -14.24
C CYS A 177 0.48 5.04 -13.60
N VAL A 178 1.67 4.90 -14.19
CA VAL A 178 2.91 5.55 -13.79
C VAL A 178 3.34 6.52 -14.89
N MET A 179 3.46 7.79 -14.54
CA MET A 179 3.85 8.86 -15.47
C MET A 179 5.36 8.99 -15.59
N PHE A 180 6.06 8.81 -14.46
CA PHE A 180 7.52 8.79 -14.40
C PHE A 180 7.98 7.69 -13.42
N PRO A 181 8.86 6.79 -13.80
CA PRO A 181 9.28 6.48 -15.19
C PRO A 181 8.08 6.19 -16.10
N PRO A 182 8.14 6.40 -17.42
CA PRO A 182 6.99 6.40 -18.31
C PRO A 182 6.46 4.97 -18.59
N LEU A 183 5.69 4.39 -17.65
CA LEU A 183 5.07 3.07 -17.78
C LEU A 183 3.61 3.14 -18.29
N CYS A 184 3.07 4.33 -18.54
CA CYS A 184 1.71 4.49 -19.07
C CYS A 184 1.56 4.02 -20.52
N PHE A 185 2.67 3.74 -21.19
CA PHE A 185 2.73 3.33 -22.62
C PHE A 185 2.80 1.83 -22.83
N VAL A 186 2.96 1.07 -21.75
CA VAL A 186 2.99 -0.39 -21.85
C VAL A 186 1.61 -0.85 -22.32
N ASP A 187 1.56 -1.30 -23.57
CA ASP A 187 0.34 -1.83 -24.19
C ASP A 187 0.08 -3.21 -23.58
N ASP A 188 -0.98 -3.34 -22.78
CA ASP A 188 -1.40 -4.60 -22.14
C ASP A 188 -1.55 -5.77 -23.14
N THR A 189 -1.46 -5.49 -24.46
CA THR A 189 -1.62 -6.50 -25.52
C THR A 189 -0.31 -7.17 -25.97
N LYS A 190 0.86 -6.65 -25.59
CA LYS A 190 2.16 -7.14 -26.08
C LYS A 190 2.83 -8.20 -25.19
N GLY A 191 2.36 -8.40 -23.97
CA GLY A 191 2.77 -9.52 -23.10
C GLY A 191 4.17 -9.43 -22.48
N GLU A 192 5.02 -8.50 -22.88
CA GLU A 192 6.32 -8.22 -22.29
C GLU A 192 6.62 -6.72 -22.36
N MET A 193 7.09 -6.17 -21.21
CA MET A 193 7.54 -4.79 -21.14
C MET A 193 8.77 -4.61 -22.05
N GLU A 194 8.77 -3.60 -22.91
CA GLU A 194 9.91 -3.32 -23.78
C GLU A 194 11.18 -3.12 -22.94
N GLU A 195 12.33 -3.64 -23.40
CA GLU A 195 13.61 -3.58 -22.69
C GLU A 195 14.00 -2.14 -22.32
N GLU A 196 13.59 -1.17 -23.11
CA GLU A 196 13.85 0.25 -22.87
C GLU A 196 13.23 0.72 -21.54
N TYR A 197 11.97 0.36 -21.26
CA TYR A 197 11.30 0.72 -19.99
C TYR A 197 11.90 -0.01 -18.79
N MET A 198 12.31 -1.26 -18.97
CA MET A 198 13.00 -2.02 -17.93
C MET A 198 14.35 -1.38 -17.56
N ASN A 199 15.06 -0.84 -18.55
CA ASN A 199 16.33 -0.14 -18.29
C ASN A 199 16.11 1.15 -17.53
N VAL A 200 15.11 1.97 -17.91
CA VAL A 200 14.74 3.19 -17.16
C VAL A 200 14.36 2.87 -15.71
N LEU A 201 13.62 1.78 -15.48
CA LEU A 201 13.29 1.35 -14.12
C LEU A 201 14.53 0.92 -13.32
N LYS A 202 15.48 0.23 -13.96
CA LYS A 202 16.73 -0.20 -13.30
C LYS A 202 17.63 0.99 -12.95
N ASP A 203 17.58 2.06 -13.71
CA ASP A 203 18.36 3.27 -13.45
C ASP A 203 17.76 4.10 -12.29
N GLU A 204 16.42 4.09 -12.15
CA GLU A 204 15.70 4.85 -11.12
C GLU A 204 15.49 4.09 -9.81
N LEU A 205 15.44 2.76 -9.84
CA LEU A 205 15.16 1.90 -8.70
C LEU A 205 16.42 1.15 -8.25
N THR A 206 16.53 0.97 -6.94
CA THR A 206 17.56 0.09 -6.37
C THR A 206 17.29 -1.38 -6.70
N SER A 207 18.29 -2.24 -6.61
CA SER A 207 18.14 -3.69 -6.82
C SER A 207 17.05 -4.28 -5.91
N ASP A 208 17.00 -3.86 -4.64
CA ASP A 208 16.00 -4.35 -3.67
C ASP A 208 14.58 -3.94 -4.04
N GLU A 209 14.41 -2.73 -4.60
CA GLU A 209 13.12 -2.23 -5.08
C GLU A 209 12.69 -2.95 -6.35
N MET A 210 13.63 -3.20 -7.27
CA MET A 210 13.37 -3.98 -8.49
C MET A 210 12.94 -5.40 -8.15
N ASP A 211 13.67 -6.10 -7.26
CA ASP A 211 13.33 -7.45 -6.82
C ASP A 211 11.96 -7.53 -6.14
N LEU A 212 11.55 -6.44 -5.48
CA LEU A 212 10.24 -6.36 -4.85
C LEU A 212 9.10 -6.22 -5.86
N ILE A 213 9.26 -5.40 -6.91
CA ILE A 213 8.19 -5.11 -7.86
C ILE A 213 8.09 -6.13 -8.99
N LEU A 214 9.17 -6.87 -9.28
CA LEU A 214 9.14 -7.92 -10.30
C LEU A 214 8.25 -9.07 -9.85
N ALA A 215 7.25 -9.39 -10.66
CA ALA A 215 6.26 -10.45 -10.38
C ALA A 215 6.82 -11.87 -10.58
N THR A 216 7.98 -12.00 -11.21
CA THR A 216 8.60 -13.26 -11.60
C THR A 216 9.92 -13.50 -10.87
N GLY A 217 9.85 -13.88 -9.60
CA GLY A 217 10.96 -14.61 -8.98
C GLY A 217 10.80 -16.11 -9.26
N GLU A 218 11.44 -16.65 -10.27
CA GLU A 218 11.71 -18.08 -10.33
C GLU A 218 12.63 -18.44 -9.15
N GLY A 219 12.02 -18.86 -8.05
CA GLY A 219 12.74 -19.32 -6.87
C GLY A 219 12.28 -18.79 -5.53
N ASP A 220 11.35 -17.86 -5.46
CA ASP A 220 10.82 -17.38 -4.19
C ASP A 220 9.79 -18.37 -3.62
N GLU A 221 10.10 -18.99 -2.47
CA GLU A 221 9.20 -19.91 -1.75
C GLU A 221 7.89 -19.26 -1.30
N ILE A 222 7.79 -17.92 -1.33
CA ILE A 222 6.58 -17.17 -0.99
C ILE A 222 6.10 -16.42 -2.23
N PRO A 223 4.89 -16.73 -2.75
CA PRO A 223 4.33 -15.98 -3.87
C PRO A 223 4.32 -14.48 -3.59
N VAL A 224 4.81 -13.69 -4.54
CA VAL A 224 4.87 -12.21 -4.46
C VAL A 224 3.51 -11.62 -4.06
N GLU A 225 2.41 -12.24 -4.50
CA GLU A 225 1.05 -11.87 -4.11
C GLU A 225 0.79 -11.92 -2.59
N ILE A 226 1.43 -12.85 -1.86
CA ILE A 226 1.27 -12.94 -0.40
C ILE A 226 2.06 -11.83 0.29
N LYS A 227 3.27 -11.52 -0.19
CA LYS A 227 4.09 -10.39 0.31
C LYS A 227 3.30 -9.09 0.19
N PHE A 228 2.70 -8.83 -0.98
CA PHE A 228 1.91 -7.62 -1.22
C PHE A 228 0.57 -7.61 -0.47
N ARG A 229 -0.09 -8.75 -0.26
CA ARG A 229 -1.33 -8.80 0.52
C ARG A 229 -1.17 -8.29 1.95
N ILE A 230 -0.07 -8.61 2.59
CA ILE A 230 0.22 -8.14 3.96
C ILE A 230 0.45 -6.63 3.95
N VAL A 231 1.25 -6.12 3.00
CA VAL A 231 1.48 -4.68 2.81
C VAL A 231 0.16 -3.97 2.47
N GLU A 232 -0.67 -4.54 1.61
CA GLU A 232 -1.97 -4.01 1.22
C GLU A 232 -2.94 -3.89 2.40
N ILE A 233 -3.06 -4.93 3.24
CA ILE A 233 -3.89 -4.88 4.45
C ILE A 233 -3.43 -3.76 5.38
N PHE A 234 -2.12 -3.60 5.56
CA PHE A 234 -1.56 -2.55 6.39
C PHE A 234 -1.83 -1.15 5.81
N GLN A 235 -1.56 -0.95 4.51
CA GLN A 235 -1.77 0.32 3.83
C GLN A 235 -3.25 0.69 3.71
N ASN A 236 -4.12 -0.27 3.42
CA ASN A 236 -5.57 -0.05 3.41
C ASN A 236 -6.10 0.34 4.79
N SER A 237 -5.57 -0.26 5.85
CA SER A 237 -5.91 0.12 7.23
C SER A 237 -5.44 1.55 7.54
N LYS A 238 -4.24 1.92 7.13
CA LYS A 238 -3.68 3.27 7.28
C LYS A 238 -4.48 4.30 6.48
N MET A 239 -4.88 3.98 5.23
CA MET A 239 -5.70 4.85 4.39
C MET A 239 -7.09 5.07 4.98
N LYS A 240 -7.74 4.02 5.52
CA LYS A 240 -9.04 4.14 6.21
C LYS A 240 -8.95 5.00 7.46
N LEU A 241 -7.90 4.82 8.27
CA LEU A 241 -7.64 5.65 9.44
C LEU A 241 -7.41 7.12 9.06
N ALA A 242 -6.58 7.38 8.05
CA ALA A 242 -6.34 8.75 7.56
C ALA A 242 -7.62 9.41 7.04
N GLY A 243 -8.51 8.65 6.38
CA GLY A 243 -9.81 9.10 5.94
C GLY A 243 -10.74 9.48 7.11
N LEU A 244 -10.76 8.66 8.17
CA LEU A 244 -11.52 8.94 9.39
C LEU A 244 -11.04 10.21 10.10
N PHE A 245 -9.73 10.41 10.21
CA PHE A 245 -9.15 11.62 10.84
C PHE A 245 -9.41 12.87 10.02
N ARG A 246 -9.38 12.81 8.67
CA ARG A 246 -9.76 13.95 7.82
C ARG A 246 -11.23 14.33 7.99
N GLY A 247 -12.12 13.35 8.16
CA GLY A 247 -13.54 13.59 8.44
C GLY A 247 -13.81 14.24 9.81
N ILE A 248 -12.89 14.06 10.77
CA ILE A 248 -13.00 14.65 12.12
C ILE A 248 -12.41 16.08 12.16
N ILE A 249 -11.40 16.38 11.34
CA ILE A 249 -10.72 17.70 11.32
C ILE A 249 -11.42 18.70 10.40
N SER A 250 -12.34 18.26 9.54
CA SER A 250 -13.11 19.14 8.63
C SER A 250 -14.42 19.69 9.23
N PHE A 251 -14.56 19.69 10.55
CA PHE A 251 -15.61 20.41 11.27
C PHE A 251 -15.02 21.71 11.85
N ASP A 252 -14.72 22.66 10.95
CA ASP A 252 -14.67 24.11 11.23
C ASP A 252 -14.85 24.86 9.91
#